data_4c69eec0824adc3f7713041c81a23835
#
_entry.id   4c69eec0824adc3f7713041c81a23835
#
_cell.length_a   1.000
_cell.length_b   1.000
_cell.length_c   1.000
_cell.angle_alpha   90.00
_cell.angle_beta   90.00
_cell.angle_gamma   90.00
#
_symmetry.space_group_name_H-M   'P 1'
#
loop_
_entity.id
_entity.type
_entity.pdbx_description
1 polymer ?
#
loop_
_entity_poly.entity_id
_entity_poly.type
_entity_poly.pdbx_seq_one_letter_code
_entity_poly.pdbx_strand_id
1 'polypeptide(L)'
;EVNEETEEKQALRNQLLKLKEKVEEGSSFSALAAEYSEDTTIEYSFGRGEMETAFEEAAFALSVGEVSDIVESSSGYHLIYCVNDYDVEKTTSNKVTIMEKRKQAAFDRVYQDFAAELVSEINEKAWNGIQFDELAPVTTQSLFSVYKEYFK
;
A
#
# COMPACT_ATOMS: atom_id res chain seq x y z
N GLU A 1 -16.42 16.49 -35.84
CA GLU A 1 -15.55 17.03 -34.79
C GLU A 1 -14.62 15.91 -34.38
N VAL A 2 -13.40 15.83 -34.97
CA VAL A 2 -12.32 14.98 -34.48
C VAL A 2 -11.89 15.64 -33.17
N ASN A 3 -12.05 14.91 -32.09
CA ASN A 3 -11.97 15.41 -30.75
C ASN A 3 -10.51 15.83 -30.47
N GLU A 4 -10.24 17.09 -30.15
CA GLU A 4 -8.91 17.62 -29.81
C GLU A 4 -8.23 16.73 -28.74
N GLU A 5 -9.01 16.18 -27.80
CA GLU A 5 -8.60 15.18 -26.80
C GLU A 5 -7.98 13.90 -27.42
N THR A 6 -8.43 13.50 -28.62
CA THR A 6 -7.89 12.32 -29.32
C THR A 6 -6.55 12.62 -29.98
N GLU A 7 -6.35 13.83 -30.48
CA GLU A 7 -5.10 14.24 -31.11
C GLU A 7 -3.99 14.44 -30.07
N GLU A 8 -4.32 15.02 -28.91
CA GLU A 8 -3.37 15.16 -27.78
C GLU A 8 -2.93 13.80 -27.24
N LYS A 9 -3.87 12.89 -27.00
CA LYS A 9 -3.56 11.52 -26.56
C LYS A 9 -2.65 10.79 -27.55
N GLN A 10 -2.90 10.98 -28.84
CA GLN A 10 -2.10 10.37 -29.89
C GLN A 10 -0.71 10.96 -29.99
N ALA A 11 -0.57 12.27 -29.76
CA ALA A 11 0.73 12.96 -29.70
C ALA A 11 1.57 12.47 -28.52
N LEU A 12 0.98 12.33 -27.31
CA LEU A 12 1.63 11.79 -26.12
C LEU A 12 2.09 10.34 -26.34
N ARG A 13 1.22 9.52 -26.92
CA ARG A 13 1.57 8.13 -27.24
C ARG A 13 2.74 8.03 -28.22
N ASN A 14 2.74 8.87 -29.26
CA ASN A 14 3.84 8.94 -30.22
C ASN A 14 5.14 9.44 -29.58
N GLN A 15 5.06 10.33 -28.60
CA GLN A 15 6.22 10.79 -27.84
C GLN A 15 6.80 9.63 -27.00
N LEU A 16 5.96 8.88 -26.30
CA LEU A 16 6.40 7.73 -25.50
C LEU A 16 7.02 6.62 -26.38
N LEU A 17 6.48 6.37 -27.57
CA LEU A 17 7.09 5.43 -28.52
C LEU A 17 8.51 5.84 -28.91
N LYS A 18 8.73 7.13 -29.20
CA LYS A 18 10.08 7.64 -29.50
C LYS A 18 11.03 7.53 -28.31
N LEU A 19 10.51 7.71 -27.08
CA LEU A 19 11.31 7.53 -25.87
C LEU A 19 11.67 6.06 -25.66
N LYS A 20 10.73 5.14 -25.91
CA LYS A 20 11.00 3.70 -25.89
C LYS A 20 12.10 3.31 -26.88
N GLU A 21 12.02 3.77 -28.14
CA GLU A 21 13.04 3.55 -29.16
C GLU A 21 14.42 4.03 -28.68
N LYS A 22 14.51 5.23 -28.09
CA LYS A 22 15.77 5.75 -27.55
C LYS A 22 16.36 4.86 -26.45
N VAL A 23 15.52 4.29 -25.59
CA VAL A 23 15.98 3.36 -24.55
C VAL A 23 16.48 2.06 -25.17
N GLU A 24 15.80 1.52 -26.17
CA GLU A 24 16.20 0.33 -26.90
C GLU A 24 17.51 0.55 -27.66
N GLU A 25 17.79 1.78 -28.13
CA GLU A 25 19.06 2.19 -28.72
C GLU A 25 20.20 2.41 -27.69
N GLY A 26 19.89 2.31 -26.39
CA GLY A 26 20.88 2.37 -25.32
C GLY A 26 20.93 3.68 -24.54
N SER A 27 19.95 4.57 -24.73
CA SER A 27 19.82 5.76 -23.87
C SER A 27 19.42 5.37 -22.44
N SER A 28 19.88 6.15 -21.46
CA SER A 28 19.51 5.93 -20.06
C SER A 28 18.04 6.23 -19.82
N PHE A 29 17.28 5.23 -19.39
CA PHE A 29 15.86 5.42 -19.01
C PHE A 29 15.70 6.47 -17.91
N SER A 30 16.53 6.43 -16.87
CA SER A 30 16.45 7.38 -15.75
C SER A 30 16.72 8.82 -16.18
N ALA A 31 17.61 9.04 -17.15
CA ALA A 31 17.87 10.38 -17.69
C ALA A 31 16.67 10.89 -18.50
N LEU A 32 16.05 10.04 -19.32
CA LEU A 32 14.85 10.39 -20.08
C LEU A 32 13.65 10.59 -19.14
N ALA A 33 13.50 9.77 -18.12
CA ALA A 33 12.45 9.95 -17.11
C ALA A 33 12.60 11.28 -16.38
N ALA A 34 13.83 11.66 -15.98
CA ALA A 34 14.08 12.94 -15.32
C ALA A 34 13.79 14.17 -16.23
N GLU A 35 13.90 14.00 -17.55
CA GLU A 35 13.67 15.08 -18.52
C GLU A 35 12.20 15.19 -18.97
N TYR A 36 11.54 14.06 -19.15
CA TYR A 36 10.20 13.99 -19.79
C TYR A 36 9.07 13.58 -18.87
N SER A 37 9.34 13.04 -17.67
CA SER A 37 8.28 12.65 -16.73
C SER A 37 7.63 13.88 -16.10
N GLU A 38 6.32 13.88 -16.04
CA GLU A 38 5.53 14.85 -15.27
C GLU A 38 5.46 14.47 -13.79
N ASP A 39 5.83 13.23 -13.46
CA ASP A 39 5.85 12.75 -12.08
C ASP A 39 7.14 13.21 -11.38
N THR A 40 6.98 13.67 -10.14
CA THR A 40 8.09 14.08 -9.28
C THR A 40 8.94 12.91 -8.79
N THR A 41 8.34 11.72 -8.75
CA THR A 41 8.98 10.48 -8.35
C THR A 41 9.11 9.57 -9.55
N ILE A 42 10.33 9.26 -9.96
CA ILE A 42 10.62 8.43 -11.14
C ILE A 42 10.98 6.98 -10.80
N GLU A 43 11.15 6.64 -9.53
CA GLU A 43 11.49 5.30 -9.07
C GLU A 43 10.53 4.85 -7.97
N TYR A 44 9.89 3.71 -8.18
CA TYR A 44 8.92 3.13 -7.28
C TYR A 44 9.32 1.71 -6.90
N SER A 45 9.15 1.37 -5.63
CA SER A 45 9.24 -0.01 -5.16
C SER A 45 7.94 -0.34 -4.45
N PHE A 46 7.21 -1.31 -4.97
CA PHE A 46 5.87 -1.66 -4.53
C PHE A 46 5.61 -3.17 -4.63
N GLY A 47 4.63 -3.63 -3.85
CA GLY A 47 4.09 -4.98 -3.88
C GLY A 47 2.76 -5.04 -4.64
N ARG A 48 2.20 -6.26 -4.76
CA ARG A 48 0.90 -6.44 -5.40
C ARG A 48 -0.22 -5.81 -4.58
N GLY A 49 -1.14 -5.11 -5.29
CA GLY A 49 -2.28 -4.42 -4.70
C GLY A 49 -1.97 -3.01 -4.17
N GLU A 50 -0.78 -2.48 -4.47
CA GLU A 50 -0.37 -1.13 -4.04
C GLU A 50 -0.51 -0.08 -5.16
N MET A 51 -0.54 -0.51 -6.42
CA MET A 51 -0.65 0.36 -7.59
C MET A 51 -1.92 0.05 -8.39
N GLU A 52 -2.23 0.93 -9.36
CA GLU A 52 -3.34 0.69 -10.29
C GLU A 52 -3.11 -0.61 -11.09
N THR A 53 -4.16 -1.39 -11.28
CA THR A 53 -4.08 -2.74 -11.84
C THR A 53 -3.34 -2.79 -13.19
N ALA A 54 -3.64 -1.87 -14.09
CA ALA A 54 -2.98 -1.85 -15.41
C ALA A 54 -1.47 -1.59 -15.31
N PHE A 55 -1.07 -0.67 -14.43
CA PHE A 55 0.34 -0.38 -14.15
C PHE A 55 1.03 -1.57 -13.47
N GLU A 56 0.39 -2.14 -12.46
CA GLU A 56 0.92 -3.27 -11.71
C GLU A 56 1.14 -4.50 -12.59
N GLU A 57 0.13 -4.89 -13.38
CA GLU A 57 0.22 -6.04 -14.28
C GLU A 57 1.36 -5.89 -15.30
N ALA A 58 1.49 -4.69 -15.88
CA ALA A 58 2.55 -4.40 -16.82
C ALA A 58 3.94 -4.45 -16.13
N ALA A 59 4.08 -3.84 -14.95
CA ALA A 59 5.34 -3.83 -14.22
C ALA A 59 5.79 -5.24 -13.80
N PHE A 60 4.86 -6.07 -13.31
CA PHE A 60 5.17 -7.45 -12.90
C PHE A 60 5.37 -8.44 -14.06
N ALA A 61 5.04 -8.06 -15.28
CA ALA A 61 5.32 -8.85 -16.48
C ALA A 61 6.75 -8.65 -16.99
N LEU A 62 7.45 -7.58 -16.57
CA LEU A 62 8.78 -7.24 -17.05
C LEU A 62 9.87 -8.03 -16.34
N SER A 63 10.88 -8.41 -17.11
CA SER A 63 12.17 -8.88 -16.60
C SER A 63 13.07 -7.69 -16.23
N VAL A 64 14.06 -7.92 -15.37
CA VAL A 64 15.04 -6.87 -15.02
C VAL A 64 15.76 -6.36 -16.28
N GLY A 65 15.75 -5.05 -16.46
CA GLY A 65 16.31 -4.36 -17.62
C GLY A 65 15.35 -4.22 -18.80
N GLU A 66 14.12 -4.66 -18.68
CA GLU A 66 13.10 -4.60 -19.74
C GLU A 66 12.24 -3.35 -19.61
N VAL A 67 11.79 -2.83 -20.77
CA VAL A 67 10.85 -1.69 -20.87
C VAL A 67 9.49 -2.20 -21.31
N SER A 68 8.43 -1.72 -20.66
CA SER A 68 7.04 -2.09 -21.01
C SER A 68 6.65 -1.55 -22.39
N ASP A 69 5.51 -2.02 -22.86
CA ASP A 69 4.69 -1.26 -23.79
C ASP A 69 4.08 -0.06 -23.09
N ILE A 70 3.45 0.85 -23.86
CA ILE A 70 2.76 2.01 -23.29
C ILE A 70 1.54 1.52 -22.50
N VAL A 71 1.53 1.83 -21.21
CA VAL A 71 0.44 1.50 -20.29
C VAL A 71 -0.45 2.70 -20.10
N GLU A 72 -1.75 2.53 -20.31
CA GLU A 72 -2.76 3.55 -20.03
C GLU A 72 -3.38 3.30 -18.67
N SER A 73 -3.39 4.33 -17.83
CA SER A 73 -3.99 4.31 -16.49
C SER A 73 -4.93 5.49 -16.31
N SER A 74 -5.59 5.57 -15.16
CA SER A 74 -6.42 6.74 -14.81
C SER A 74 -5.63 8.04 -14.71
N SER A 75 -4.32 7.94 -14.45
CA SER A 75 -3.40 9.08 -14.30
C SER A 75 -2.73 9.50 -15.61
N GLY A 76 -2.87 8.71 -16.69
CA GLY A 76 -2.28 9.00 -18.00
C GLY A 76 -1.56 7.82 -18.64
N TYR A 77 -0.55 8.12 -19.45
CA TYR A 77 0.24 7.12 -20.15
C TYR A 77 1.60 6.93 -19.48
N HIS A 78 1.98 5.67 -19.29
CA HIS A 78 3.22 5.29 -18.60
C HIS A 78 4.10 4.43 -19.49
N LEU A 79 5.40 4.64 -19.37
CA LEU A 79 6.43 3.74 -19.84
C LEU A 79 7.20 3.26 -18.61
N ILE A 80 7.28 1.96 -18.42
CA ILE A 80 7.81 1.35 -17.20
C ILE A 80 9.11 0.62 -17.54
N TYR A 81 10.11 0.78 -16.69
CA TYR A 81 11.38 0.08 -16.78
C TYR A 81 11.63 -0.70 -15.51
N CYS A 82 11.88 -1.99 -15.63
CA CYS A 82 12.17 -2.84 -14.47
C CYS A 82 13.65 -2.74 -14.09
N VAL A 83 13.92 -2.02 -13.00
CA VAL A 83 15.27 -1.89 -12.44
C VAL A 83 15.66 -3.16 -11.67
N ASN A 84 14.72 -3.70 -10.88
CA ASN A 84 14.93 -4.88 -10.05
C ASN A 84 13.59 -5.57 -9.81
N ASP A 85 13.56 -6.88 -9.92
CA ASP A 85 12.37 -7.71 -9.65
C ASP A 85 12.31 -8.20 -8.20
N TYR A 86 13.36 -7.97 -7.43
CA TYR A 86 13.45 -8.44 -6.06
C TYR A 86 14.16 -7.45 -5.12
N ASP A 87 13.37 -6.69 -4.35
CA ASP A 87 13.87 -5.84 -3.28
C ASP A 87 14.09 -6.68 -2.01
N VAL A 88 15.35 -6.98 -1.69
CA VAL A 88 15.75 -7.81 -0.54
C VAL A 88 15.32 -7.20 0.79
N GLU A 89 15.50 -5.89 0.96
CA GLU A 89 15.23 -5.20 2.22
C GLU A 89 13.71 -5.12 2.48
N LYS A 90 12.95 -4.66 1.49
CA LYS A 90 11.49 -4.60 1.58
C LYS A 90 10.87 -5.99 1.71
N THR A 91 11.37 -6.98 0.97
CA THR A 91 10.89 -8.36 1.09
C THR A 91 11.13 -8.93 2.48
N THR A 92 12.30 -8.66 3.09
CA THR A 92 12.61 -9.10 4.44
C THR A 92 11.73 -8.41 5.47
N SER A 93 11.54 -7.11 5.36
CA SER A 93 10.62 -6.34 6.21
C SER A 93 9.18 -6.83 6.10
N ASN A 94 8.71 -7.05 4.86
CA ASN A 94 7.36 -7.56 4.61
C ASN A 94 7.15 -8.98 5.15
N LYS A 95 8.17 -9.86 5.11
CA LYS A 95 8.09 -11.19 5.74
C LYS A 95 7.83 -11.08 7.24
N VAL A 96 8.50 -10.17 7.95
CA VAL A 96 8.29 -9.93 9.39
C VAL A 96 6.86 -9.44 9.62
N THR A 97 6.42 -8.44 8.87
CA THR A 97 5.06 -7.88 8.99
C THR A 97 3.97 -8.93 8.72
N ILE A 98 4.15 -9.76 7.69
CA ILE A 98 3.22 -10.85 7.39
C ILE A 98 3.20 -11.89 8.51
N MET A 99 4.36 -12.23 9.06
CA MET A 99 4.46 -13.17 10.17
C MET A 99 3.72 -12.66 11.41
N GLU A 100 3.87 -11.38 11.75
CA GLU A 100 3.17 -10.77 12.86
C GLU A 100 1.66 -10.71 12.64
N LYS A 101 1.22 -10.29 11.44
CA LYS A 101 -0.22 -10.31 11.08
C LYS A 101 -0.81 -11.71 11.18
N ARG A 102 -0.08 -12.75 10.73
CA ARG A 102 -0.55 -14.15 10.84
C ARG A 102 -0.60 -14.65 12.27
N LYS A 103 0.37 -14.27 13.11
CA LYS A 103 0.35 -14.58 14.56
C LYS A 103 -0.85 -13.93 15.24
N GLN A 104 -1.09 -12.64 14.93
CA GLN A 104 -2.25 -11.92 15.48
C GLN A 104 -3.56 -12.56 15.04
N ALA A 105 -3.72 -12.84 13.77
CA ALA A 105 -4.94 -13.51 13.25
C ALA A 105 -5.17 -14.90 13.86
N ALA A 106 -4.09 -15.66 14.08
CA ALA A 106 -4.19 -16.95 14.76
C ALA A 106 -4.59 -16.80 16.22
N PHE A 107 -4.01 -15.82 16.93
CA PHE A 107 -4.37 -15.49 18.30
C PHE A 107 -5.83 -15.04 18.39
N ASP A 108 -6.26 -14.11 17.54
CA ASP A 108 -7.62 -13.58 17.55
C ASP A 108 -8.65 -14.70 17.36
N ARG A 109 -8.37 -15.65 16.45
CA ARG A 109 -9.25 -16.80 16.24
C ARG A 109 -9.38 -17.66 17.51
N VAL A 110 -8.24 -18.04 18.11
CA VAL A 110 -8.25 -18.85 19.34
C VAL A 110 -8.90 -18.09 20.50
N TYR A 111 -8.65 -16.78 20.58
CA TYR A 111 -9.24 -15.94 21.61
C TYR A 111 -10.75 -15.79 21.43
N GLN A 112 -11.24 -15.64 20.19
CA GLN A 112 -12.67 -15.56 19.90
C GLN A 112 -13.38 -16.87 20.26
N ASP A 113 -12.79 -18.02 19.90
CA ASP A 113 -13.33 -19.34 20.26
C ASP A 113 -13.41 -19.49 21.79
N PHE A 114 -12.34 -19.14 22.49
CA PHE A 114 -12.29 -19.16 23.96
C PHE A 114 -13.29 -18.17 24.57
N ALA A 115 -13.37 -16.95 24.08
CA ALA A 115 -14.28 -15.94 24.59
C ALA A 115 -15.76 -16.31 24.37
N ALA A 116 -16.07 -17.02 23.28
CA ALA A 116 -17.41 -17.51 22.99
C ALA A 116 -17.89 -18.59 24.00
N GLU A 117 -16.96 -19.33 24.61
CA GLU A 117 -17.25 -20.33 25.65
C GLU A 117 -17.41 -19.70 27.04
N LEU A 118 -17.00 -18.44 27.22
CA LEU A 118 -17.11 -17.75 28.50
C LEU A 118 -18.54 -17.19 28.68
N VAL A 119 -19.12 -17.48 29.80
CA VAL A 119 -20.35 -16.81 30.24
C VAL A 119 -19.95 -15.48 30.87
N SER A 120 -20.31 -14.37 30.19
CA SER A 120 -20.11 -13.03 30.75
C SER A 120 -21.41 -12.50 31.32
N GLU A 121 -21.45 -12.29 32.62
CA GLU A 121 -22.56 -11.59 33.29
C GLU A 121 -22.10 -10.17 33.65
N ILE A 122 -22.84 -9.19 33.16
CA ILE A 122 -22.63 -7.79 33.58
C ILE A 122 -23.42 -7.59 34.89
N ASN A 123 -22.71 -7.18 35.93
CA ASN A 123 -23.36 -6.76 37.16
C ASN A 123 -24.02 -5.36 36.93
N GLU A 124 -25.28 -5.39 36.44
CA GLU A 124 -26.03 -4.17 36.10
C GLU A 124 -26.14 -3.20 37.29
N LYS A 125 -26.23 -3.72 38.51
CA LYS A 125 -26.30 -2.87 39.69
C LYS A 125 -25.00 -2.11 39.95
N ALA A 126 -23.88 -2.76 39.76
CA ALA A 126 -22.57 -2.10 39.84
C ALA A 126 -22.37 -1.13 38.70
N TRP A 127 -22.74 -1.54 37.48
CA TRP A 127 -22.62 -0.71 36.27
C TRP A 127 -23.45 0.57 36.36
N ASN A 128 -24.70 0.47 36.78
CA ASN A 128 -25.60 1.61 36.92
C ASN A 128 -25.22 2.56 38.11
N GLY A 129 -24.33 2.09 38.99
CA GLY A 129 -23.78 2.90 40.09
C GLY A 129 -22.58 3.76 39.69
N ILE A 130 -22.03 3.58 38.46
CA ILE A 130 -20.89 4.33 37.97
C ILE A 130 -21.38 5.67 37.42
N GLN A 131 -21.01 6.77 38.09
CA GLN A 131 -21.26 8.13 37.61
C GLN A 131 -20.02 8.63 36.88
N PHE A 132 -20.13 8.75 35.56
CA PHE A 132 -18.99 9.17 34.71
C PHE A 132 -18.67 10.68 34.82
N ASP A 133 -19.61 11.48 35.32
CA ASP A 133 -19.46 12.93 35.43
C ASP A 133 -18.46 13.35 36.51
N GLU A 134 -18.17 12.47 37.47
CA GLU A 134 -17.21 12.73 38.56
C GLU A 134 -15.82 12.17 38.32
N LEU A 135 -15.62 11.44 37.22
CA LEU A 135 -14.35 10.87 36.92
C LEU A 135 -13.39 11.94 36.39
N ALA A 136 -12.26 12.09 37.06
CA ALA A 136 -11.15 12.88 36.52
C ALA A 136 -10.81 12.38 35.11
N PRO A 137 -10.40 13.27 34.18
CA PRO A 137 -10.10 12.86 32.83
C PRO A 137 -9.05 11.74 32.85
N VAL A 138 -9.41 10.61 32.26
CA VAL A 138 -8.49 9.46 32.13
C VAL A 138 -7.33 9.86 31.23
N THR A 139 -6.17 10.08 31.83
CA THR A 139 -4.97 10.53 31.11
C THR A 139 -4.11 9.38 30.59
N THR A 140 -4.45 8.14 30.97
CA THR A 140 -3.73 6.95 30.54
C THR A 140 -4.48 6.22 29.42
N GLN A 141 -3.76 5.85 28.37
CA GLN A 141 -4.29 5.05 27.25
C GLN A 141 -4.15 3.54 27.49
N SER A 142 -3.56 3.13 28.61
CA SER A 142 -3.33 1.71 28.92
C SER A 142 -4.43 1.15 29.81
N LEU A 143 -5.20 0.21 29.27
CA LEU A 143 -6.22 -0.55 30.01
C LEU A 143 -5.65 -1.20 31.28
N PHE A 144 -4.44 -1.74 31.21
CA PHE A 144 -3.78 -2.38 32.34
C PHE A 144 -3.37 -1.42 33.46
N SER A 145 -3.06 -0.16 33.12
CA SER A 145 -2.78 0.86 34.11
C SER A 145 -4.03 1.25 34.87
N VAL A 146 -5.12 1.45 34.15
CA VAL A 146 -6.47 1.72 34.74
C VAL A 146 -6.91 0.55 35.60
N TYR A 147 -6.80 -0.68 35.09
CA TYR A 147 -7.18 -1.89 35.82
C TYR A 147 -6.40 -2.01 37.16
N LYS A 148 -5.09 -1.81 37.16
CA LYS A 148 -4.26 -1.87 38.37
C LYS A 148 -4.58 -0.81 39.41
N GLU A 149 -5.09 0.34 38.95
CA GLU A 149 -5.44 1.46 39.82
C GLU A 149 -6.77 1.24 40.55
N TYR A 150 -7.76 0.69 39.86
CA TYR A 150 -9.13 0.58 40.36
C TYR A 150 -9.54 -0.82 40.82
N PHE A 151 -8.83 -1.86 40.43
CA PHE A 151 -9.15 -3.26 40.74
C PHE A 151 -7.95 -3.98 41.40
N LYS A 152 -7.56 -3.49 42.57
CA LYS A 152 -6.56 -4.16 43.42
C LYS A 152 -7.17 -5.32 44.16
#